data_19d5a4d108abd00cdb667043ed0acbc1
#
_entry.id   19d5a4d108abd00cdb667043ed0acbc1
#
_cell.length_a   1.000
_cell.length_b   1.000
_cell.length_c   1.000
_cell.angle_alpha   90.00
_cell.angle_beta   90.00
_cell.angle_gamma   90.00
#
_symmetry.space_group_name_H-M   'P 1'
#
loop_
_entity.id
_entity.type
_entity.pdbx_description
1 polymer ?
#
loop_
_entity_poly.entity_id
_entity_poly.type
_entity_poly.pdbx_seq_one_letter_code
_entity_poly.pdbx_strand_id
1 'polypeptide(L)'
;MAYLNIGELCMWREESVGEISDGRYYTANDMVKIGTNDCAGCSDCCRMNPVIVLDPCDVFEMSRFLGESVEDLLNEKIELKVIDGLILPVLLMDESGACTFLDENGRCSIHVLRPGICRLYPLGRSWENGDFRYILQVNECSHCNGSKIKVKKWLGIPDLPAYEEYCRSWHNFLEQVRAFLDHSDPEGTYRRQICVWLLEDFFLCDWNVDDFYTVFNEKLKAARQRLGFAG
;
A
#
# COMPACT_ATOMS: atom_id res chain seq x y z
N MET A 1 -10.10 -0.74 -15.63
CA MET A 1 -8.68 -1.07 -15.41
C MET A 1 -8.52 -1.46 -13.97
N ALA A 2 -8.00 -2.65 -13.71
CA ALA A 2 -7.82 -3.13 -12.34
C ALA A 2 -6.39 -2.80 -11.90
N TYR A 3 -6.25 -2.06 -10.80
CA TYR A 3 -4.95 -1.86 -10.15
C TYR A 3 -4.65 -3.07 -9.29
N LEU A 4 -3.62 -3.79 -9.65
CA LEU A 4 -3.07 -4.86 -8.84
C LEU A 4 -1.73 -4.41 -8.28
N ASN A 5 -1.70 -4.32 -6.98
CA ASN A 5 -0.49 -4.11 -6.23
C ASN A 5 0.11 -5.50 -5.96
N ILE A 6 0.89 -6.02 -6.91
CA ILE A 6 1.63 -7.27 -6.77
C ILE A 6 3.08 -7.02 -7.19
N GLY A 7 3.99 -7.60 -6.44
CA GLY A 7 5.43 -7.49 -6.61
C GLY A 7 5.91 -7.61 -8.06
N GLU A 8 6.74 -6.70 -8.44
CA GLU A 8 7.24 -6.30 -9.74
C GLU A 8 6.29 -5.38 -10.51
N LEU A 9 6.53 -4.10 -10.33
CA LEU A 9 5.88 -2.97 -10.97
C LEU A 9 4.41 -2.77 -10.54
N CYS A 10 4.16 -1.61 -9.93
CA CYS A 10 2.90 -0.92 -10.09
C CYS A 10 2.69 -0.69 -11.59
N MET A 11 2.51 -1.73 -12.36
CA MET A 11 2.12 -1.65 -13.75
C MET A 11 0.61 -1.80 -13.82
N TRP A 12 0.03 -0.95 -14.60
CA TRP A 12 -1.25 -1.18 -15.23
C TRP A 12 -1.20 -2.54 -15.93
N ARG A 13 -1.65 -3.59 -15.26
CA ARG A 13 -1.88 -4.83 -15.98
C ARG A 13 -3.19 -4.67 -16.71
N GLU A 14 -3.14 -4.68 -18.02
CA GLU A 14 -4.32 -4.83 -18.88
C GLU A 14 -4.99 -6.22 -18.74
N GLU A 15 -4.47 -7.03 -17.82
CA GLU A 15 -5.02 -8.36 -17.53
C GLU A 15 -6.41 -8.21 -16.91
N SER A 16 -7.34 -8.99 -17.37
CA SER A 16 -8.69 -9.00 -16.82
C SER A 16 -8.66 -9.54 -15.37
N VAL A 17 -9.53 -9.03 -14.50
CA VAL A 17 -9.66 -9.55 -13.13
C VAL A 17 -9.84 -11.07 -13.11
N GLY A 18 -10.44 -11.64 -14.15
CA GLY A 18 -10.63 -13.09 -14.29
C GLY A 18 -9.34 -13.90 -14.50
N GLU A 19 -8.25 -13.28 -15.00
CA GLU A 19 -6.97 -13.96 -15.22
C GLU A 19 -6.09 -14.01 -13.97
N ILE A 20 -6.20 -13.01 -13.12
CA ILE A 20 -5.34 -12.82 -11.93
C ILE A 20 -6.06 -13.13 -10.62
N SER A 21 -7.37 -13.34 -10.65
CA SER A 21 -8.19 -13.61 -9.47
C SER A 21 -9.12 -14.80 -9.68
N ASP A 22 -9.83 -15.19 -8.62
CA ASP A 22 -10.88 -16.18 -8.69
C ASP A 22 -12.15 -15.70 -9.44
N GLY A 23 -12.08 -14.54 -10.10
CA GLY A 23 -13.16 -13.92 -10.85
C GLY A 23 -14.27 -13.31 -10.01
N ARG A 24 -14.05 -13.13 -8.70
CA ARG A 24 -15.04 -12.62 -7.76
C ARG A 24 -14.61 -11.31 -7.13
N TYR A 25 -15.59 -10.47 -6.86
CA TYR A 25 -15.43 -9.28 -6.05
C TYR A 25 -15.96 -9.51 -4.65
N TYR A 26 -15.23 -9.00 -3.66
CA TYR A 26 -15.56 -9.15 -2.25
C TYR A 26 -15.65 -7.77 -1.58
N THR A 27 -16.53 -7.71 -0.59
CA THR A 27 -16.62 -6.62 0.39
C THR A 27 -15.98 -7.06 1.71
N ALA A 28 -15.81 -6.15 2.65
CA ALA A 28 -15.27 -6.43 3.99
C ALA A 28 -16.04 -7.54 4.74
N ASN A 29 -17.33 -7.72 4.45
CA ASN A 29 -18.20 -8.68 5.14
C ASN A 29 -18.29 -10.05 4.46
N ASP A 30 -17.78 -10.17 3.24
CA ASP A 30 -17.83 -11.42 2.48
C ASP A 30 -16.82 -12.44 3.01
N MET A 31 -17.18 -13.71 2.81
CA MET A 31 -16.34 -14.84 3.17
C MET A 31 -15.44 -15.20 1.99
N VAL A 32 -14.14 -15.19 2.23
CA VAL A 32 -13.13 -15.56 1.23
C VAL A 32 -12.38 -16.81 1.72
N LYS A 33 -11.96 -17.65 0.78
CA LYS A 33 -11.26 -18.89 1.09
C LYS A 33 -9.73 -18.63 1.09
N ILE A 34 -9.23 -18.14 2.22
CA ILE A 34 -7.81 -17.86 2.43
C ILE A 34 -7.27 -18.82 3.48
N GLY A 35 -6.18 -19.52 3.19
CA GLY A 35 -5.53 -20.38 4.15
C GLY A 35 -4.98 -19.60 5.34
N THR A 36 -5.38 -19.92 6.55
CA THR A 36 -4.90 -19.25 7.76
C THR A 36 -3.94 -20.08 8.58
N ASN A 37 -4.00 -21.40 8.50
CA ASN A 37 -3.21 -22.30 9.35
C ASN A 37 -1.74 -22.38 8.94
N ASP A 38 -1.44 -22.20 7.66
CA ASP A 38 -0.12 -22.35 7.10
C ASP A 38 0.62 -21.00 6.90
N CYS A 39 -0.08 -19.88 7.07
CA CYS A 39 0.49 -18.53 6.94
C CYS A 39 1.25 -18.07 8.20
N ALA A 40 1.33 -18.91 9.23
CA ALA A 40 2.01 -18.59 10.48
C ALA A 40 3.55 -18.66 10.35
N GLY A 41 4.10 -17.88 9.39
CA GLY A 41 5.53 -17.70 9.23
C GLY A 41 6.16 -18.48 8.09
N CYS A 42 5.44 -18.78 6.99
CA CYS A 42 6.06 -19.32 5.77
C CYS A 42 7.00 -18.32 5.11
N SER A 43 6.75 -17.03 5.25
CA SER A 43 7.52 -15.90 4.69
C SER A 43 7.72 -15.88 3.17
N ASP A 44 7.07 -16.74 2.42
CA ASP A 44 7.23 -16.83 0.96
C ASP A 44 6.97 -15.46 0.29
N CYS A 45 5.87 -14.79 0.64
CA CYS A 45 5.54 -13.47 0.10
C CYS A 45 6.57 -12.37 0.46
N CYS A 46 7.38 -12.57 1.50
CA CYS A 46 8.45 -11.66 1.90
C CYS A 46 9.78 -11.97 1.23
N ARG A 47 9.89 -13.09 0.48
CA ARG A 47 11.12 -13.58 -0.15
C ARG A 47 11.09 -13.57 -1.68
N MET A 48 10.00 -13.08 -2.26
CA MET A 48 9.82 -13.02 -3.72
C MET A 48 10.32 -11.70 -4.33
N ASN A 49 11.15 -10.95 -3.62
CA ASN A 49 11.58 -9.59 -3.99
C ASN A 49 10.38 -8.67 -4.29
N PRO A 50 9.39 -8.59 -3.40
CA PRO A 50 8.18 -7.82 -3.68
C PRO A 50 8.46 -6.32 -3.65
N VAL A 51 7.82 -5.55 -4.53
CA VAL A 51 7.77 -4.08 -4.42
C VAL A 51 6.59 -3.71 -3.53
N ILE A 52 6.84 -3.44 -2.25
CA ILE A 52 5.83 -3.07 -1.28
C ILE A 52 5.80 -1.55 -1.14
N VAL A 53 4.89 -0.91 -1.87
CA VAL A 53 4.69 0.55 -1.79
C VAL A 53 4.02 0.88 -0.47
N LEU A 54 4.59 1.85 0.24
CA LEU A 54 4.11 2.32 1.53
C LEU A 54 3.24 3.56 1.32
N ASP A 55 2.15 3.62 2.03
CA ASP A 55 1.35 4.82 2.13
C ASP A 55 1.74 5.65 3.38
N PRO A 56 1.23 6.89 3.54
CA PRO A 56 1.57 7.73 4.70
C PRO A 56 1.23 7.09 6.05
N CYS A 57 0.14 6.31 6.12
CA CYS A 57 -0.24 5.61 7.35
C CYS A 57 0.76 4.50 7.69
N ASP A 58 1.22 3.76 6.70
CA ASP A 58 2.22 2.70 6.88
C ASP A 58 3.51 3.27 7.47
N VAL A 59 4.02 4.37 6.89
CA VAL A 59 5.26 5.03 7.35
C VAL A 59 5.10 5.61 8.76
N PHE A 60 3.97 6.27 9.02
CA PHE A 60 3.64 6.79 10.35
C PHE A 60 3.61 5.70 11.42
N GLU A 61 2.88 4.62 11.17
CA GLU A 61 2.76 3.50 12.10
C GLU A 61 4.10 2.80 12.34
N MET A 62 4.91 2.63 11.29
CA MET A 62 6.25 2.05 11.42
C MET A 62 7.19 2.93 12.24
N SER A 63 7.27 4.23 11.94
CA SER A 63 8.08 5.20 12.67
C SER A 63 7.70 5.22 14.16
N ARG A 64 6.41 5.31 14.46
CA ARG A 64 5.89 5.31 15.82
C ARG A 64 6.21 4.03 16.58
N PHE A 65 6.06 2.89 15.97
CA PHE A 65 6.29 1.59 16.61
C PHE A 65 7.76 1.32 16.88
N LEU A 66 8.62 1.65 15.93
CA LEU A 66 10.05 1.45 16.06
C LEU A 66 10.71 2.52 16.92
N GLY A 67 10.05 3.69 17.10
CA GLY A 67 10.62 4.85 17.76
C GLY A 67 11.76 5.49 16.95
N GLU A 68 11.73 5.33 15.63
CA GLU A 68 12.73 5.81 14.68
C GLU A 68 12.15 6.94 13.83
N SER A 69 12.99 7.90 13.43
CA SER A 69 12.59 8.92 12.47
C SER A 69 12.39 8.29 11.06
N VAL A 70 11.67 9.00 10.20
CA VAL A 70 11.50 8.52 8.81
C VAL A 70 12.83 8.54 8.06
N GLU A 71 13.72 9.47 8.39
CA GLU A 71 15.07 9.53 7.86
C GLU A 71 15.91 8.31 8.27
N ASP A 72 15.77 7.82 9.49
CA ASP A 72 16.43 6.59 9.94
C ASP A 72 15.87 5.36 9.21
N LEU A 73 14.56 5.30 9.04
CA LEU A 73 13.90 4.24 8.27
C LEU A 73 14.38 4.22 6.81
N LEU A 74 14.57 5.38 6.17
CA LEU A 74 15.08 5.51 4.79
C LEU A 74 16.49 4.96 4.61
N ASN A 75 17.28 4.90 5.66
CA ASN A 75 18.63 4.36 5.59
C ASN A 75 18.69 2.83 5.71
N GLU A 76 17.72 2.22 6.39
CA GLU A 76 17.85 0.82 6.79
C GLU A 76 16.67 -0.08 6.40
N LYS A 77 15.47 0.47 6.25
CA LYS A 77 14.21 -0.29 6.17
C LYS A 77 13.35 0.05 4.96
N ILE A 78 13.46 1.25 4.47
CA ILE A 78 12.70 1.74 3.31
C ILE A 78 13.62 2.43 2.32
N GLU A 79 13.24 2.43 1.07
CA GLU A 79 13.92 3.14 -0.01
C GLU A 79 12.90 3.95 -0.83
N LEU A 80 13.37 4.89 -1.63
CA LEU A 80 12.53 5.66 -2.54
C LEU A 80 12.63 5.09 -3.95
N LYS A 81 11.49 4.77 -4.55
CA LYS A 81 11.40 4.30 -5.94
C LYS A 81 10.44 5.16 -6.76
N VAL A 82 10.68 5.18 -8.07
CA VAL A 82 9.72 5.76 -9.02
C VAL A 82 8.63 4.71 -9.27
N ILE A 83 7.41 5.04 -8.85
CA ILE A 83 6.22 4.20 -9.00
C ILE A 83 5.18 4.99 -9.79
N ASP A 84 4.86 4.55 -10.98
CA ASP A 84 3.92 5.22 -11.90
C ASP A 84 4.19 6.73 -12.05
N GLY A 85 5.47 7.07 -12.21
CA GLY A 85 5.91 8.44 -12.40
C GLY A 85 5.98 9.31 -11.14
N LEU A 86 5.68 8.78 -9.97
CA LEU A 86 5.85 9.45 -8.66
C LEU A 86 6.96 8.78 -7.86
N ILE A 87 7.68 9.54 -7.04
CA ILE A 87 8.65 9.00 -6.09
C ILE A 87 7.91 8.66 -4.81
N LEU A 88 7.88 7.37 -4.47
CA LEU A 88 7.18 6.87 -3.29
C LEU A 88 8.11 5.97 -2.45
N PRO A 89 7.90 5.92 -1.12
CA PRO A 89 8.60 4.98 -0.26
C PRO A 89 8.17 3.55 -0.53
N VAL A 90 9.12 2.63 -0.52
CA VAL A 90 8.86 1.19 -0.59
C VAL A 90 9.68 0.47 0.48
N LEU A 91 9.26 -0.73 0.88
CA LEU A 91 10.07 -1.54 1.79
C LEU A 91 11.40 -1.91 1.11
N LEU A 92 12.48 -1.82 1.88
CA LEU A 92 13.81 -2.25 1.43
C LEU A 92 13.88 -3.78 1.43
N MET A 93 14.37 -4.34 0.32
CA MET A 93 14.71 -5.75 0.21
C MET A 93 16.23 -5.91 0.33
N ASP A 94 16.67 -7.00 0.94
CA ASP A 94 18.10 -7.34 1.01
C ASP A 94 18.64 -7.87 -0.34
N GLU A 95 19.93 -8.17 -0.37
CA GLU A 95 20.59 -8.68 -1.58
C GLU A 95 20.03 -10.02 -2.09
N SER A 96 19.34 -10.78 -1.23
CA SER A 96 18.65 -12.03 -1.61
C SER A 96 17.23 -11.78 -2.14
N GLY A 97 16.75 -10.55 -2.11
CA GLY A 97 15.37 -10.17 -2.44
C GLY A 97 14.39 -10.41 -1.31
N ALA A 98 14.85 -10.64 -0.09
CA ALA A 98 14.00 -10.80 1.08
C ALA A 98 13.76 -9.45 1.77
N CYS A 99 12.56 -9.30 2.37
CA CYS A 99 12.21 -8.11 3.15
C CYS A 99 13.13 -7.95 4.36
N THR A 100 13.70 -6.76 4.57
CA THR A 100 14.60 -6.45 5.69
C THR A 100 13.95 -6.54 7.08
N PHE A 101 12.63 -6.68 7.14
CA PHE A 101 11.89 -6.95 8.37
C PHE A 101 11.74 -8.44 8.71
N LEU A 102 12.30 -9.35 7.91
CA LEU A 102 12.39 -10.75 8.31
C LEU A 102 13.50 -10.95 9.34
N ASP A 103 13.16 -11.62 10.45
CA ASP A 103 14.13 -12.04 11.44
C ASP A 103 14.84 -13.34 11.01
N GLU A 104 15.79 -13.79 11.82
CA GLU A 104 16.55 -15.04 11.60
C GLU A 104 15.68 -16.31 11.54
N ASN A 105 14.47 -16.26 12.12
CA ASN A 105 13.49 -17.34 12.09
C ASN A 105 12.53 -17.24 10.90
N GLY A 106 12.74 -16.26 10.00
CA GLY A 106 11.89 -16.00 8.87
C GLY A 106 10.52 -15.40 9.24
N ARG A 107 10.44 -14.71 10.38
CA ARG A 107 9.22 -14.04 10.80
C ARG A 107 9.32 -12.53 10.65
N CYS A 108 8.21 -11.90 10.30
CA CYS A 108 8.15 -10.45 10.18
C CYS A 108 8.22 -9.81 11.58
N SER A 109 9.27 -9.03 11.85
CA SER A 109 9.48 -8.34 13.13
C SER A 109 8.43 -7.26 13.40
N ILE A 110 7.81 -6.70 12.35
CA ILE A 110 6.72 -5.73 12.44
C ILE A 110 5.34 -6.35 12.11
N HIS A 111 5.16 -7.67 12.29
CA HIS A 111 3.95 -8.36 11.83
C HIS A 111 2.64 -7.75 12.34
N VAL A 112 2.62 -7.21 13.55
CA VAL A 112 1.44 -6.54 14.14
C VAL A 112 1.12 -5.24 13.40
N LEU A 113 2.14 -4.55 12.92
CA LEU A 113 2.06 -3.26 12.21
C LEU A 113 2.51 -3.35 10.75
N ARG A 114 2.48 -4.56 10.20
CA ARG A 114 2.83 -4.75 8.78
C ARG A 114 2.02 -3.82 7.89
N PRO A 115 2.62 -3.28 6.81
CA PRO A 115 1.95 -2.39 5.87
C PRO A 115 0.62 -2.93 5.37
N GLY A 116 -0.28 -2.01 5.02
CA GLY A 116 -1.62 -2.36 4.56
C GLY A 116 -1.65 -3.34 3.40
N ILE A 117 -0.69 -3.23 2.47
CA ILE A 117 -0.54 -4.18 1.35
C ILE A 117 -0.13 -5.58 1.84
N CYS A 118 0.75 -5.66 2.84
CA CYS A 118 1.16 -6.94 3.44
C CYS A 118 0.00 -7.60 4.23
N ARG A 119 -0.89 -6.78 4.84
CA ARG A 119 -2.12 -7.28 5.49
C ARG A 119 -3.12 -7.81 4.49
N LEU A 120 -3.19 -7.15 3.34
CA LEU A 120 -4.13 -7.47 2.27
C LEU A 120 -3.81 -8.82 1.64
N TYR A 121 -2.54 -9.09 1.34
CA TYR A 121 -2.11 -10.28 0.62
C TYR A 121 -2.62 -11.59 1.27
N PRO A 122 -3.12 -12.56 0.49
CA PRO A 122 -3.18 -12.62 -0.97
C PRO A 122 -4.41 -11.98 -1.60
N LEU A 123 -5.14 -11.17 -0.88
CA LEU A 123 -6.15 -10.32 -1.50
C LEU A 123 -5.48 -9.16 -2.25
N GLY A 124 -6.22 -8.62 -3.22
CA GLY A 124 -5.90 -7.37 -3.91
C GLY A 124 -7.07 -6.41 -3.84
N ARG A 125 -6.86 -5.18 -4.30
CA ARG A 125 -7.91 -4.19 -4.55
C ARG A 125 -8.06 -4.00 -6.05
N SER A 126 -9.27 -4.21 -6.56
CA SER A 126 -9.64 -3.86 -7.93
C SER A 126 -10.34 -2.51 -7.91
N TRP A 127 -9.73 -1.52 -8.54
CA TRP A 127 -10.20 -0.14 -8.57
C TRP A 127 -11.07 0.14 -9.78
N GLU A 128 -12.21 0.80 -9.54
CA GLU A 128 -13.13 1.23 -10.59
C GLU A 128 -13.81 2.53 -10.15
N ASN A 129 -13.74 3.57 -10.99
CA ASN A 129 -14.36 4.89 -10.75
C ASN A 129 -14.02 5.50 -9.38
N GLY A 130 -12.79 5.34 -8.91
CA GLY A 130 -12.32 5.91 -7.64
C GLY A 130 -12.73 5.14 -6.39
N ASP A 131 -13.38 4.00 -6.55
CA ASP A 131 -13.73 3.04 -5.49
C ASP A 131 -13.06 1.70 -5.75
N PHE A 132 -13.03 0.81 -4.75
CA PHE A 132 -12.44 -0.51 -4.91
C PHE A 132 -13.30 -1.63 -4.33
N ARG A 133 -13.06 -2.82 -4.84
CA ARG A 133 -13.50 -4.07 -4.25
C ARG A 133 -12.29 -4.98 -4.02
N TYR A 134 -12.40 -5.85 -3.05
CA TYR A 134 -11.38 -6.86 -2.84
C TYR A 134 -11.52 -7.97 -3.88
N ILE A 135 -10.40 -8.54 -4.27
CA ILE A 135 -10.31 -9.74 -5.11
C ILE A 135 -9.37 -10.73 -4.44
N LEU A 136 -9.60 -12.02 -4.65
CA LEU A 136 -8.64 -13.05 -4.24
C LEU A 136 -7.72 -13.35 -5.43
N GLN A 137 -6.44 -13.07 -5.25
CA GLN A 137 -5.42 -13.35 -6.25
C GLN A 137 -5.15 -14.87 -6.29
N VAL A 138 -5.15 -15.43 -7.49
CA VAL A 138 -4.89 -16.85 -7.69
C VAL A 138 -3.42 -17.08 -8.06
N ASN A 139 -2.88 -18.22 -7.64
CA ASN A 139 -1.49 -18.63 -7.89
C ASN A 139 -0.40 -17.77 -7.20
N GLU A 140 -0.78 -16.78 -6.39
CA GLU A 140 0.17 -15.91 -5.68
C GLU A 140 0.63 -16.51 -4.34
N CYS A 141 -0.24 -17.23 -3.66
CA CYS A 141 0.04 -17.88 -2.39
C CYS A 141 -0.17 -19.39 -2.48
N SER A 142 0.85 -20.17 -2.28
CA SER A 142 0.82 -21.65 -2.28
C SER A 142 -0.08 -22.22 -1.17
N HIS A 143 -0.40 -21.42 -0.15
CA HIS A 143 -1.15 -21.83 1.05
C HIS A 143 -2.65 -21.40 1.02
N CYS A 144 -3.13 -20.85 -0.11
CA CYS A 144 -4.51 -20.33 -0.23
C CYS A 144 -5.63 -21.38 -0.28
N ASN A 145 -5.46 -22.56 0.29
CA ASN A 145 -6.47 -23.64 0.29
C ASN A 145 -7.22 -23.81 1.62
N GLY A 146 -7.16 -22.83 2.49
CA GLY A 146 -7.65 -22.93 3.85
C GLY A 146 -9.14 -22.70 4.04
N SER A 147 -9.50 -22.50 5.30
CA SER A 147 -10.86 -22.23 5.73
C SER A 147 -11.38 -20.87 5.25
N LYS A 148 -12.71 -20.74 5.20
CA LYS A 148 -13.33 -19.45 4.88
C LYS A 148 -13.24 -18.50 6.06
N ILE A 149 -12.81 -17.26 5.78
CA ILE A 149 -12.73 -16.17 6.74
C ILE A 149 -13.35 -14.90 6.15
N LYS A 150 -13.94 -14.04 6.97
CA LYS A 150 -14.40 -12.72 6.50
C LYS A 150 -13.20 -11.84 6.14
N VAL A 151 -13.28 -11.09 5.05
CA VAL A 151 -12.23 -10.15 4.61
C VAL A 151 -11.80 -9.23 5.76
N LYS A 152 -12.73 -8.60 6.47
CA LYS A 152 -12.41 -7.74 7.62
C LYS A 152 -11.64 -8.45 8.74
N LYS A 153 -11.90 -9.75 8.96
CA LYS A 153 -11.16 -10.55 9.95
C LYS A 153 -9.74 -10.87 9.48
N TRP A 154 -9.57 -11.10 8.18
CA TRP A 154 -8.28 -11.33 7.58
C TRP A 154 -7.38 -10.10 7.69
N LEU A 155 -7.91 -8.93 7.33
CA LEU A 155 -7.20 -7.66 7.40
C LEU A 155 -6.80 -7.29 8.84
N GLY A 156 -7.66 -7.57 9.82
CA GLY A 156 -7.38 -7.32 11.23
C GLY A 156 -7.19 -5.84 11.58
N ILE A 157 -7.81 -4.94 10.81
CA ILE A 157 -7.76 -3.49 11.02
C ILE A 157 -8.92 -3.09 11.93
N PRO A 158 -8.66 -2.41 13.07
CA PRO A 158 -9.72 -2.11 14.05
C PRO A 158 -10.83 -1.22 13.48
N ASP A 159 -10.48 -0.11 12.83
CA ASP A 159 -11.44 0.77 12.15
C ASP A 159 -11.29 0.62 10.63
N LEU A 160 -11.75 -0.52 10.12
CA LEU A 160 -11.67 -0.81 8.70
C LEU A 160 -12.43 0.20 7.83
N PRO A 161 -13.62 0.71 8.21
CA PRO A 161 -14.29 1.74 7.41
C PRO A 161 -13.46 3.02 7.23
N ALA A 162 -12.86 3.54 8.31
CA ALA A 162 -11.98 4.73 8.23
C ALA A 162 -10.74 4.44 7.38
N TYR A 163 -10.15 3.26 7.53
CA TYR A 163 -9.01 2.83 6.72
C TYR A 163 -9.38 2.69 5.23
N GLU A 164 -10.52 2.10 4.89
CA GLU A 164 -10.98 2.00 3.49
C GLU A 164 -11.21 3.37 2.86
N GLU A 165 -11.78 4.32 3.61
CA GLU A 165 -11.97 5.69 3.15
C GLU A 165 -10.63 6.42 2.95
N TYR A 166 -9.70 6.24 3.88
CA TYR A 166 -8.33 6.72 3.74
C TYR A 166 -7.66 6.17 2.47
N CYS A 167 -7.76 4.85 2.22
CA CYS A 167 -7.21 4.23 1.02
C CYS A 167 -7.79 4.82 -0.27
N ARG A 168 -9.14 5.06 -0.31
CA ARG A 168 -9.80 5.72 -1.45
C ARG A 168 -9.28 7.13 -1.66
N SER A 169 -9.23 7.89 -0.58
CA SER A 169 -8.82 9.28 -0.60
C SER A 169 -7.39 9.45 -1.08
N TRP A 170 -6.47 8.62 -0.58
CA TRP A 170 -5.06 8.63 -0.98
C TRP A 170 -4.87 8.19 -2.43
N HIS A 171 -5.47 7.05 -2.82
CA HIS A 171 -5.41 6.55 -4.19
C HIS A 171 -5.92 7.59 -5.19
N ASN A 172 -7.12 8.12 -4.97
CA ASN A 172 -7.72 9.10 -5.86
C ASN A 172 -6.89 10.39 -5.96
N PHE A 173 -6.26 10.79 -4.86
CA PHE A 173 -5.36 11.94 -4.88
C PHE A 173 -4.11 11.67 -5.73
N LEU A 174 -3.47 10.53 -5.58
CA LEU A 174 -2.32 10.16 -6.42
C LEU A 174 -2.69 10.08 -7.90
N GLU A 175 -3.87 9.55 -8.22
CA GLU A 175 -4.38 9.55 -9.61
C GLU A 175 -4.57 10.97 -10.16
N GLN A 176 -5.13 11.87 -9.37
CA GLN A 176 -5.27 13.27 -9.77
C GLN A 176 -3.90 13.93 -9.99
N VAL A 177 -2.91 13.64 -9.14
CA VAL A 177 -1.54 14.15 -9.29
C VAL A 177 -0.89 13.61 -10.56
N ARG A 178 -1.02 12.31 -10.85
CA ARG A 178 -0.51 11.69 -12.07
C ARG A 178 -1.13 12.33 -13.31
N ALA A 179 -2.45 12.38 -13.37
CA ALA A 179 -3.17 12.97 -14.49
C ALA A 179 -2.79 14.45 -14.71
N PHE A 180 -2.61 15.22 -13.62
CA PHE A 180 -2.16 16.60 -13.68
C PHE A 180 -0.76 16.69 -14.28
N LEU A 181 0.19 15.88 -13.82
CA LEU A 181 1.56 15.87 -14.31
C LEU A 181 1.64 15.45 -15.77
N ASP A 182 0.92 14.41 -16.16
CA ASP A 182 0.93 13.90 -17.54
C ASP A 182 0.33 14.92 -18.53
N HIS A 183 -0.64 15.72 -18.08
CA HIS A 183 -1.23 16.77 -18.92
C HIS A 183 -0.44 18.07 -18.92
N SER A 184 0.07 18.50 -17.75
CA SER A 184 0.61 19.84 -17.55
C SER A 184 2.14 19.90 -17.55
N ASP A 185 2.82 18.75 -17.44
CA ASP A 185 4.27 18.64 -17.33
C ASP A 185 4.84 17.53 -18.23
N PRO A 186 4.58 17.55 -19.54
CA PRO A 186 5.05 16.51 -20.45
C PRO A 186 6.58 16.39 -20.51
N GLU A 187 7.30 17.48 -20.17
CA GLU A 187 8.77 17.51 -20.14
C GLU A 187 9.35 17.11 -18.77
N GLY A 188 8.52 16.91 -17.75
CA GLY A 188 8.95 16.48 -16.41
C GLY A 188 9.60 17.57 -15.56
N THR A 189 9.45 18.84 -15.93
CA THR A 189 10.09 19.98 -15.24
C THR A 189 9.60 20.13 -13.80
N TYR A 190 8.31 19.98 -13.58
CA TYR A 190 7.68 20.15 -12.26
C TYR A 190 7.51 18.82 -11.51
N ARG A 191 7.60 17.69 -12.20
CA ARG A 191 7.39 16.34 -11.61
C ARG A 191 8.27 16.14 -10.38
N ARG A 192 9.57 16.46 -10.50
CA ARG A 192 10.49 16.33 -9.37
C ARG A 192 10.09 17.20 -8.17
N GLN A 193 9.68 18.43 -8.41
CA GLN A 193 9.27 19.35 -7.34
C GLN A 193 8.02 18.85 -6.63
N ILE A 194 7.04 18.34 -7.39
CA ILE A 194 5.81 17.75 -6.84
C ILE A 194 6.13 16.47 -6.05
N CYS A 195 7.01 15.61 -6.54
CA CYS A 195 7.43 14.41 -5.80
C CYS A 195 8.12 14.77 -4.47
N VAL A 196 9.05 15.75 -4.48
CA VAL A 196 9.71 16.21 -3.24
C VAL A 196 8.67 16.77 -2.27
N TRP A 197 7.79 17.62 -2.74
CA TRP A 197 6.73 18.17 -1.91
C TRP A 197 5.79 17.09 -1.33
N LEU A 198 5.41 16.07 -2.13
CA LEU A 198 4.60 14.95 -1.65
C LEU A 198 5.32 14.18 -0.53
N LEU A 199 6.63 13.95 -0.68
CA LEU A 199 7.42 13.28 0.34
C LEU A 199 7.49 14.13 1.62
N GLU A 200 7.78 15.41 1.52
CA GLU A 200 7.86 16.32 2.67
C GLU A 200 6.52 16.44 3.39
N ASP A 201 5.42 16.56 2.64
CA ASP A 201 4.09 16.86 3.21
C ASP A 201 3.40 15.62 3.80
N PHE A 202 3.64 14.43 3.25
CA PHE A 202 2.92 13.22 3.63
C PHE A 202 3.78 12.12 4.26
N PHE A 203 5.10 12.13 4.09
CA PHE A 203 5.96 11.06 4.60
C PHE A 203 7.02 11.55 5.59
N LEU A 204 7.70 12.67 5.30
CA LEU A 204 8.79 13.20 6.12
C LEU A 204 8.30 14.19 7.20
N CYS A 205 7.01 14.48 7.24
CA CYS A 205 6.44 15.37 8.23
C CYS A 205 6.28 14.67 9.58
N ASP A 206 6.35 15.45 10.66
CA ASP A 206 6.05 14.95 12.00
C ASP A 206 4.53 14.76 12.17
N TRP A 207 4.12 13.51 12.23
CA TRP A 207 2.75 13.11 12.55
C TRP A 207 2.55 12.99 14.05
N ASN A 208 2.95 13.97 14.85
CA ASN A 208 2.74 13.95 16.29
C ASN A 208 1.25 14.10 16.65
N VAL A 209 0.48 13.04 16.36
CA VAL A 209 -0.99 13.04 16.44
C VAL A 209 -1.51 11.74 17.04
N ASP A 210 -2.62 11.84 17.77
CA ASP A 210 -3.37 10.68 18.24
C ASP A 210 -4.40 10.20 17.21
N ASP A 211 -4.86 11.09 16.33
CA ASP A 211 -5.83 10.80 15.25
C ASP A 211 -5.21 11.09 13.88
N PHE A 212 -4.58 10.07 13.32
CA PHE A 212 -3.95 10.15 12.01
C PHE A 212 -4.95 10.52 10.90
N TYR A 213 -6.11 9.91 10.87
CA TYR A 213 -7.05 10.09 9.75
C TYR A 213 -7.63 11.52 9.69
N THR A 214 -7.89 12.12 10.82
CA THR A 214 -8.36 13.52 10.86
C THR A 214 -7.29 14.46 10.31
N VAL A 215 -6.05 14.35 10.77
CA VAL A 215 -4.94 15.20 10.29
C VAL A 215 -4.60 14.92 8.84
N PHE A 216 -4.62 13.65 8.43
CA PHE A 216 -4.44 13.28 7.02
C PHE A 216 -5.48 13.96 6.12
N ASN A 217 -6.75 13.94 6.48
CA ASN A 217 -7.81 14.55 5.69
C ASN A 217 -7.66 16.08 5.57
N GLU A 218 -7.19 16.76 6.64
CA GLU A 218 -6.88 18.19 6.60
C GLU A 218 -5.72 18.48 5.64
N LYS A 219 -4.62 17.72 5.73
CA LYS A 219 -3.48 17.82 4.82
C LYS A 219 -3.88 17.55 3.37
N LEU A 220 -4.66 16.50 3.14
CA LEU A 220 -5.14 16.13 1.80
C LEU A 220 -5.99 17.25 1.19
N LYS A 221 -6.87 17.86 1.98
CA LYS A 221 -7.67 19.01 1.55
C LYS A 221 -6.79 20.20 1.16
N ALA A 222 -5.80 20.52 1.97
CA ALA A 222 -4.84 21.60 1.68
C ALA A 222 -4.01 21.29 0.41
N ALA A 223 -3.59 20.05 0.24
CA ALA A 223 -2.85 19.58 -0.92
C ALA A 223 -3.67 19.70 -2.22
N ARG A 224 -4.94 19.29 -2.20
CA ARG A 224 -5.86 19.47 -3.34
C ARG A 224 -6.03 20.93 -3.71
N GLN A 225 -6.23 21.82 -2.71
CA GLN A 225 -6.35 23.26 -2.94
C GLN A 225 -5.07 23.84 -3.56
N ARG A 226 -3.90 23.43 -3.08
CA ARG A 226 -2.59 23.87 -3.60
C ARG A 226 -2.40 23.51 -5.07
N LEU A 227 -2.86 22.32 -5.49
CA LEU A 227 -2.75 21.85 -6.88
C LEU A 227 -3.95 22.30 -7.75
N GLY A 228 -4.93 23.00 -7.19
CA GLY A 228 -6.10 23.45 -7.93
C GLY A 228 -7.08 22.33 -8.28
N PHE A 229 -7.05 21.21 -7.57
CA PHE A 229 -8.01 20.14 -7.75
C PHE A 229 -9.36 20.54 -7.12
N ALA A 230 -10.44 20.28 -7.86
CA ALA A 230 -11.79 20.48 -7.31
C ALA A 230 -11.99 19.56 -6.10
N GLY A 231 -12.61 20.10 -5.05
CA GLY A 231 -12.91 19.36 -3.82
C GLY A 231 -14.02 18.35 -4.01
#